data_6c48fbf7f86008e707fe3695bd73dea0
#
_entry.id   6c48fbf7f86008e707fe3695bd73dea0
#
_cell.length_a   1.000
_cell.length_b   1.000
_cell.length_c   1.000
_cell.angle_alpha   90.00
_cell.angle_beta   90.00
_cell.angle_gamma   90.00
#
_symmetry.space_group_name_H-M   'P 1'
#
loop_
_entity.id
_entity.type
_entity.pdbx_description
1 polymer ?
#
loop_
_entity_poly.entity_id
_entity_poly.type
_entity_poly.pdbx_seq_one_letter_code
_entity_poly.pdbx_strand_id
1 'polypeptide(L)'
;MSKKNKKKEQESLEPVYRKKLIKRRKPNRSIVGDFFLYLFLVMVAVVMAFPLIYAVSSALKPLDELFKFPPKILAQNPTFDNFSDLFVTMGKSWVTFSRYLFNTVFITFVGTFGHLIVASMGAFVLAKYDFPGNQPFFKLVTVAMMFTGYVTQIPNYLILNKLGWIDTYWSIVIPAFASPMGLFLMKQFMEGLPTSLIEAAKIDGASEWRVFSGIVMPNVKPAWMTLIIFSVQGLWNNKAATYIYSEEKKTLVYAMQQIQSGGIARTGQGAAVLVVLMIVPIAIFVFSESQILETMASSGLKD
;
A
#
# COMPACT_ATOMS: atom_id res chain seq x y z
N MET A 1 45.47 55.86 -11.94
CA MET A 1 45.25 54.55 -11.26
C MET A 1 44.80 53.53 -12.27
N SER A 2 45.64 52.54 -12.54
CA SER A 2 45.59 51.64 -13.69
C SER A 2 44.47 50.62 -13.58
N LYS A 3 43.78 50.34 -14.69
CA LYS A 3 42.73 49.27 -14.87
C LYS A 3 43.16 47.85 -14.39
N LYS A 4 44.46 47.65 -14.20
CA LYS A 4 45.04 46.38 -13.67
C LYS A 4 44.79 46.15 -12.18
N ASN A 5 44.62 47.19 -11.38
CA ASN A 5 44.37 47.05 -9.93
C ASN A 5 42.91 46.74 -9.62
N LYS A 6 41.94 47.24 -10.42
CA LYS A 6 40.53 46.89 -10.24
C LYS A 6 40.20 45.47 -10.57
N LYS A 7 40.96 44.85 -11.48
CA LYS A 7 40.74 43.44 -11.84
C LYS A 7 41.27 42.44 -10.76
N LYS A 8 42.36 42.84 -10.06
CA LYS A 8 42.88 42.07 -8.93
C LYS A 8 42.00 42.14 -7.67
N GLU A 9 41.32 43.26 -7.47
CA GLU A 9 40.40 43.46 -6.33
C GLU A 9 39.06 42.75 -6.54
N GLN A 10 38.60 42.60 -7.79
CA GLN A 10 37.42 41.82 -8.10
C GLN A 10 37.68 40.30 -8.06
N GLU A 11 38.89 39.83 -8.37
CA GLU A 11 39.28 38.44 -8.25
C GLU A 11 39.44 37.95 -6.80
N SER A 12 39.63 38.88 -5.85
CA SER A 12 39.73 38.56 -4.41
C SER A 12 38.40 38.48 -3.69
N LEU A 13 37.27 38.88 -4.34
CA LEU A 13 35.93 38.89 -3.73
C LEU A 13 34.99 37.80 -4.25
N GLU A 14 35.44 36.96 -5.15
CA GLU A 14 34.68 35.70 -5.41
C GLU A 14 34.89 34.77 -4.24
N PRO A 15 33.86 34.46 -3.46
CA PRO A 15 33.97 33.35 -2.52
C PRO A 15 34.29 32.09 -3.31
N VAL A 16 35.48 31.58 -3.07
CA VAL A 16 35.89 30.25 -3.59
C VAL A 16 34.95 29.20 -2.97
N TYR A 17 33.76 29.12 -3.52
CA TYR A 17 32.94 27.91 -3.41
C TYR A 17 33.68 26.81 -4.21
N ARG A 18 34.83 26.39 -3.73
CA ARG A 18 35.30 25.05 -4.03
C ARG A 18 34.20 24.13 -3.53
N LYS A 19 33.35 23.64 -4.46
CA LYS A 19 32.63 22.39 -4.25
C LYS A 19 33.67 21.40 -3.73
N LYS A 20 33.76 21.25 -2.40
CA LYS A 20 34.33 20.04 -1.83
C LYS A 20 33.49 18.95 -2.43
N LEU A 21 33.98 18.34 -3.48
CA LEU A 21 33.51 17.04 -3.91
C LEU A 21 33.63 16.18 -2.66
N ILE A 22 32.52 16.00 -1.98
CA ILE A 22 32.44 15.03 -0.88
C ILE A 22 32.85 13.74 -1.58
N LYS A 23 34.12 13.35 -1.41
CA LYS A 23 34.59 12.03 -1.83
C LYS A 23 33.64 11.09 -1.11
N ARG A 24 32.65 10.54 -1.84
CA ARG A 24 31.83 9.44 -1.35
C ARG A 24 32.83 8.44 -0.80
N ARG A 25 32.93 8.31 0.53
CA ARG A 25 33.68 7.24 1.17
C ARG A 25 33.13 5.98 0.52
N LYS A 26 33.96 5.31 -0.28
CA LYS A 26 33.59 3.97 -0.75
C LYS A 26 33.29 3.17 0.50
N PRO A 27 32.10 2.59 0.63
CA PRO A 27 31.81 1.75 1.79
C PRO A 27 32.96 0.73 1.87
N ASN A 28 33.45 0.50 3.08
CA ASN A 28 34.59 -0.41 3.33
C ASN A 28 34.08 -1.86 3.18
N ARG A 29 33.67 -2.21 1.95
CA ARG A 29 33.10 -3.51 1.59
C ARG A 29 34.17 -4.33 0.88
N SER A 30 34.40 -5.52 1.42
CA SER A 30 35.19 -6.56 0.77
C SER A 30 34.41 -7.10 -0.45
N ILE A 31 35.07 -7.29 -1.59
CA ILE A 31 34.49 -7.91 -2.79
C ILE A 31 33.86 -9.28 -2.45
N VAL A 32 34.54 -10.02 -1.58
CA VAL A 32 34.06 -11.33 -1.08
C VAL A 32 32.79 -11.16 -0.25
N GLY A 33 32.73 -10.14 0.62
CA GLY A 33 31.52 -9.85 1.38
C GLY A 33 30.35 -9.46 0.51
N ASP A 34 30.57 -8.65 -0.53
CA ASP A 34 29.54 -8.28 -1.49
C ASP A 34 29.05 -9.51 -2.29
N PHE A 35 29.94 -10.42 -2.67
CA PHE A 35 29.57 -11.67 -3.37
C PHE A 35 28.63 -12.53 -2.49
N PHE A 36 28.97 -12.78 -1.23
CA PHE A 36 28.11 -13.55 -0.33
C PHE A 36 26.77 -12.85 -0.06
N LEU A 37 26.78 -11.54 0.06
CA LEU A 37 25.56 -10.75 0.24
C LEU A 37 24.63 -10.87 -0.99
N TYR A 38 25.16 -10.70 -2.18
CA TYR A 38 24.35 -10.87 -3.40
C TYR A 38 23.89 -12.31 -3.60
N LEU A 39 24.73 -13.30 -3.31
CA LEU A 39 24.35 -14.71 -3.36
C LEU A 39 23.18 -14.99 -2.40
N PHE A 40 23.25 -14.48 -1.17
CA PHE A 40 22.18 -14.62 -0.18
C PHE A 40 20.89 -13.93 -0.67
N LEU A 41 20.99 -12.69 -1.18
CA LEU A 41 19.84 -11.95 -1.71
C LEU A 41 19.17 -12.67 -2.88
N VAL A 42 19.96 -13.21 -3.81
CA VAL A 42 19.44 -13.99 -4.96
C VAL A 42 18.76 -15.25 -4.47
N MET A 43 19.36 -15.97 -3.51
CA MET A 43 18.73 -17.18 -2.93
C MET A 43 17.37 -16.84 -2.31
N VAL A 44 17.29 -15.79 -1.50
CA VAL A 44 16.03 -15.35 -0.89
C VAL A 44 15.02 -14.92 -1.96
N ALA A 45 15.47 -14.19 -2.99
CA ALA A 45 14.60 -13.76 -4.08
C ALA A 45 14.01 -14.96 -4.86
N VAL A 46 14.81 -15.98 -5.15
CA VAL A 46 14.34 -17.21 -5.80
C VAL A 46 13.31 -17.94 -4.94
N VAL A 47 13.57 -18.09 -3.64
CA VAL A 47 12.63 -18.74 -2.71
C VAL A 47 11.31 -17.96 -2.63
N MET A 48 11.36 -16.62 -2.57
CA MET A 48 10.16 -15.77 -2.52
C MET A 48 9.41 -15.71 -3.86
N ALA A 49 10.11 -15.80 -4.99
CA ALA A 49 9.49 -15.85 -6.32
C ALA A 49 8.84 -17.20 -6.63
N PHE A 50 9.31 -18.28 -6.02
CA PHE A 50 8.87 -19.65 -6.31
C PHE A 50 7.35 -19.83 -6.20
N PRO A 51 6.65 -19.41 -5.12
CA PRO A 51 5.20 -19.57 -5.02
C PRO A 51 4.44 -18.79 -6.14
N LEU A 52 4.94 -17.63 -6.54
CA LEU A 52 4.32 -16.82 -7.60
C LEU A 52 4.49 -17.50 -8.96
N ILE A 53 5.68 -17.98 -9.26
CA ILE A 53 5.98 -18.72 -10.50
C ILE A 53 5.15 -20.00 -10.53
N TYR A 54 5.05 -20.71 -9.41
CA TYR A 54 4.25 -21.93 -9.33
C TYR A 54 2.74 -21.66 -9.51
N ALA A 55 2.21 -20.57 -8.94
CA ALA A 55 0.82 -20.18 -9.13
C ALA A 55 0.50 -19.85 -10.61
N VAL A 56 1.35 -19.05 -11.27
CA VAL A 56 1.20 -18.76 -12.69
C VAL A 56 1.32 -20.00 -13.54
N SER A 57 2.33 -20.83 -13.28
CA SER A 57 2.52 -22.09 -14.00
C SER A 57 1.31 -23.02 -13.82
N SER A 58 0.80 -23.18 -12.59
CA SER A 58 -0.36 -24.02 -12.32
C SER A 58 -1.65 -23.51 -12.97
N ALA A 59 -1.82 -22.18 -13.10
CA ALA A 59 -2.93 -21.60 -13.81
C ALA A 59 -2.91 -21.89 -15.33
N LEU A 60 -1.73 -22.15 -15.89
CA LEU A 60 -1.53 -22.47 -17.31
C LEU A 60 -1.48 -23.97 -17.59
N LYS A 61 -1.51 -24.84 -16.58
CA LYS A 61 -1.49 -26.29 -16.79
C LYS A 61 -2.86 -26.81 -17.14
N PRO A 62 -2.97 -27.71 -18.14
CA PRO A 62 -4.18 -28.47 -18.36
C PRO A 62 -4.46 -29.41 -17.18
N LEU A 63 -5.71 -29.84 -17.01
CA LEU A 63 -6.16 -30.59 -15.84
C LEU A 63 -5.39 -31.92 -15.68
N ASP A 64 -5.08 -32.59 -16.77
CA ASP A 64 -4.31 -33.84 -16.78
C ASP A 64 -2.86 -33.66 -16.31
N GLU A 65 -2.26 -32.48 -16.51
CA GLU A 65 -0.91 -32.18 -16.04
C GLU A 65 -0.89 -31.79 -14.56
N LEU A 66 -1.94 -31.18 -14.03
CA LEU A 66 -2.05 -30.79 -12.64
C LEU A 66 -2.00 -31.99 -11.68
N PHE A 67 -2.47 -33.17 -12.11
CA PHE A 67 -2.54 -34.39 -11.30
C PHE A 67 -1.43 -35.41 -11.59
N LYS A 68 -0.49 -35.10 -12.50
CA LYS A 68 0.66 -35.96 -12.74
C LYS A 68 1.60 -36.01 -11.53
N PHE A 69 2.00 -37.21 -11.15
CA PHE A 69 3.02 -37.41 -10.12
C PHE A 69 4.32 -37.93 -10.77
N PRO A 70 5.49 -37.40 -10.43
CA PRO A 70 5.74 -36.22 -9.55
C PRO A 70 5.29 -34.90 -10.19
N PRO A 71 4.83 -33.93 -9.36
CA PRO A 71 4.32 -32.65 -9.88
C PRO A 71 5.48 -31.86 -10.51
N LYS A 72 5.28 -31.40 -11.75
CA LYS A 72 6.25 -30.54 -12.43
C LYS A 72 6.06 -29.10 -12.03
N ILE A 73 7.15 -28.35 -11.87
CA ILE A 73 7.09 -26.93 -11.48
C ILE A 73 6.51 -26.09 -12.63
N LEU A 74 7.01 -26.28 -13.85
CA LEU A 74 6.59 -25.54 -15.03
C LEU A 74 5.58 -26.32 -15.86
N ALA A 75 4.62 -25.61 -16.47
CA ALA A 75 3.68 -26.18 -17.43
C ALA A 75 4.45 -26.69 -18.66
N GLN A 76 4.16 -27.92 -19.10
CA GLN A 76 4.73 -28.50 -20.32
C GLN A 76 3.90 -28.11 -21.55
N ASN A 77 2.58 -28.16 -21.39
CA ASN A 77 1.63 -27.78 -22.44
C ASN A 77 0.77 -26.60 -21.92
N PRO A 78 1.30 -25.35 -21.94
CA PRO A 78 0.56 -24.24 -21.38
C PRO A 78 -0.72 -23.97 -22.19
N THR A 79 -1.86 -23.87 -21.46
CA THR A 79 -3.17 -23.51 -22.02
C THR A 79 -3.80 -22.37 -21.23
N PHE A 80 -4.80 -21.67 -21.82
CA PHE A 80 -5.61 -20.69 -21.13
C PHE A 80 -6.99 -21.23 -20.72
N ASP A 81 -7.19 -22.54 -20.82
CA ASP A 81 -8.48 -23.18 -20.56
C ASP A 81 -8.97 -22.91 -19.14
N ASN A 82 -8.07 -22.93 -18.13
CA ASN A 82 -8.42 -22.64 -16.75
C ASN A 82 -9.00 -21.22 -16.56
N PHE A 83 -8.51 -20.25 -17.32
CA PHE A 83 -9.05 -18.88 -17.31
C PHE A 83 -10.38 -18.80 -18.04
N SER A 84 -10.49 -19.48 -19.20
CA SER A 84 -11.75 -19.57 -19.95
C SER A 84 -12.84 -20.20 -19.11
N ASP A 85 -12.54 -21.35 -18.50
CA ASP A 85 -13.47 -22.07 -17.63
C ASP A 85 -13.85 -21.27 -16.39
N LEU A 86 -12.92 -20.48 -15.84
CA LEU A 86 -13.20 -19.56 -14.74
C LEU A 86 -14.26 -18.55 -15.14
N PHE A 87 -14.08 -17.88 -16.28
CA PHE A 87 -15.05 -16.87 -16.77
C PHE A 87 -16.39 -17.50 -17.13
N VAL A 88 -16.41 -18.68 -17.73
CA VAL A 88 -17.64 -19.43 -18.01
C VAL A 88 -18.36 -19.80 -16.72
N THR A 89 -17.64 -20.29 -15.73
CA THR A 89 -18.20 -20.64 -14.40
C THR A 89 -18.80 -19.43 -13.72
N MET A 90 -18.11 -18.29 -13.76
CA MET A 90 -18.62 -17.03 -13.18
C MET A 90 -19.75 -16.41 -14.01
N GLY A 91 -19.78 -16.63 -15.30
CA GLY A 91 -20.89 -16.17 -16.17
C GLY A 91 -22.19 -16.95 -15.96
N LYS A 92 -22.11 -18.19 -15.48
CA LYS A 92 -23.27 -19.04 -15.13
C LYS A 92 -23.72 -18.88 -13.69
N SER A 93 -22.98 -18.14 -12.86
CA SER A 93 -23.35 -17.89 -11.46
C SER A 93 -24.49 -16.86 -11.39
N TRP A 94 -25.26 -16.88 -10.29
CA TRP A 94 -26.37 -15.95 -10.05
C TRP A 94 -25.92 -14.48 -10.18
N VAL A 95 -24.71 -14.16 -9.73
CA VAL A 95 -24.12 -12.82 -9.82
C VAL A 95 -22.98 -12.85 -10.82
N THR A 96 -22.94 -11.90 -11.73
CA THR A 96 -21.93 -11.81 -12.79
C THR A 96 -20.57 -11.38 -12.26
N PHE A 97 -19.49 -11.77 -12.92
CA PHE A 97 -18.12 -11.35 -12.62
C PHE A 97 -17.99 -9.82 -12.53
N SER A 98 -18.61 -9.10 -13.45
CA SER A 98 -18.57 -7.63 -13.47
C SER A 98 -19.14 -6.99 -12.20
N ARG A 99 -20.16 -7.60 -11.59
CA ARG A 99 -20.74 -7.11 -10.35
C ARG A 99 -19.79 -7.27 -9.17
N TYR A 100 -19.17 -8.45 -9.02
CA TYR A 100 -18.15 -8.67 -7.99
C TYR A 100 -16.94 -7.76 -8.15
N LEU A 101 -16.48 -7.56 -9.39
CA LEU A 101 -15.38 -6.65 -9.70
C LEU A 101 -15.77 -5.20 -9.34
N PHE A 102 -16.94 -4.75 -9.75
CA PHE A 102 -17.45 -3.42 -9.39
C PHE A 102 -17.49 -3.21 -7.87
N ASN A 103 -18.04 -4.17 -7.13
CA ASN A 103 -18.13 -4.10 -5.67
C ASN A 103 -16.73 -3.95 -5.05
N THR A 104 -15.78 -4.76 -5.50
CA THR A 104 -14.40 -4.74 -4.99
C THR A 104 -13.72 -3.42 -5.30
N VAL A 105 -13.81 -2.95 -6.54
CA VAL A 105 -13.23 -1.66 -6.96
C VAL A 105 -13.87 -0.50 -6.19
N PHE A 106 -15.20 -0.50 -6.05
CA PHE A 106 -15.94 0.53 -5.33
C PHE A 106 -15.52 0.59 -3.86
N ILE A 107 -15.55 -0.54 -3.15
CA ILE A 107 -15.15 -0.63 -1.73
C ILE A 107 -13.70 -0.19 -1.56
N THR A 108 -12.81 -0.67 -2.43
CA THR A 108 -11.38 -0.36 -2.36
C THR A 108 -11.12 1.11 -2.64
N PHE A 109 -11.70 1.66 -3.70
CA PHE A 109 -11.48 3.06 -4.09
C PHE A 109 -12.05 4.02 -3.05
N VAL A 110 -13.34 3.88 -2.71
CA VAL A 110 -14.01 4.78 -1.75
C VAL A 110 -13.41 4.64 -0.36
N GLY A 111 -13.12 3.40 0.08
CA GLY A 111 -12.50 3.13 1.37
C GLY A 111 -11.09 3.73 1.47
N THR A 112 -10.25 3.55 0.44
CA THR A 112 -8.88 4.11 0.41
C THR A 112 -8.89 5.63 0.37
N PHE A 113 -9.73 6.22 -0.50
CA PHE A 113 -9.81 7.67 -0.64
C PHE A 113 -10.30 8.34 0.65
N GLY A 114 -11.37 7.81 1.25
CA GLY A 114 -11.87 8.32 2.52
C GLY A 114 -10.88 8.13 3.68
N HIS A 115 -10.20 6.98 3.74
CA HIS A 115 -9.13 6.74 4.71
C HIS A 115 -7.99 7.76 4.55
N LEU A 116 -7.54 8.01 3.32
CA LEU A 116 -6.49 8.99 3.05
C LEU A 116 -6.88 10.38 3.54
N ILE A 117 -8.09 10.84 3.23
CA ILE A 117 -8.57 12.17 3.64
C ILE A 117 -8.64 12.26 5.15
N VAL A 118 -9.35 11.33 5.80
CA VAL A 118 -9.59 11.38 7.25
C VAL A 118 -8.27 11.26 8.02
N ALA A 119 -7.41 10.30 7.64
CA ALA A 119 -6.13 10.09 8.29
C ALA A 119 -5.19 11.29 8.11
N SER A 120 -5.10 11.87 6.90
CA SER A 120 -4.21 13.01 6.64
C SER A 120 -4.66 14.29 7.34
N MET A 121 -5.97 14.59 7.34
CA MET A 121 -6.51 15.75 8.05
C MET A 121 -6.34 15.61 9.57
N GLY A 122 -6.67 14.44 10.12
CA GLY A 122 -6.46 14.18 11.55
C GLY A 122 -4.99 14.22 11.95
N ALA A 123 -4.11 13.66 11.12
CA ALA A 123 -2.67 13.69 11.34
C ALA A 123 -2.10 15.10 11.30
N PHE A 124 -2.56 15.94 10.38
CA PHE A 124 -2.14 17.34 10.28
C PHE A 124 -2.44 18.11 11.56
N VAL A 125 -3.66 17.99 12.08
CA VAL A 125 -4.05 18.63 13.34
C VAL A 125 -3.20 18.11 14.50
N LEU A 126 -3.05 16.78 14.62
CA LEU A 126 -2.29 16.16 15.71
C LEU A 126 -0.78 16.45 15.65
N ALA A 127 -0.24 16.70 14.45
CA ALA A 127 1.20 16.93 14.27
C ALA A 127 1.62 18.39 14.36
N LYS A 128 0.69 19.35 14.07
CA LYS A 128 1.05 20.76 13.87
C LYS A 128 0.33 21.72 14.79
N TYR A 129 -0.65 21.25 15.56
CA TYR A 129 -1.41 22.07 16.49
C TYR A 129 -1.35 21.51 17.89
N ASP A 130 -1.05 22.39 18.85
CA ASP A 130 -1.11 22.09 20.27
C ASP A 130 -2.50 22.44 20.79
N PHE A 131 -3.21 21.43 21.27
CA PHE A 131 -4.51 21.58 21.91
C PHE A 131 -4.65 20.62 23.09
N PRO A 132 -5.48 21.00 24.10
CA PRO A 132 -5.71 20.12 25.25
C PRO A 132 -6.32 18.78 24.78
N GLY A 133 -5.67 17.66 25.12
CA GLY A 133 -6.10 16.33 24.68
C GLY A 133 -5.34 15.73 23.51
N ASN A 134 -4.46 16.47 22.79
CA ASN A 134 -3.67 15.96 21.69
C ASN A 134 -2.90 14.67 22.07
N GLN A 135 -2.08 14.74 23.11
CA GLN A 135 -1.25 13.60 23.53
C GLN A 135 -2.05 12.38 24.03
N PRO A 136 -3.05 12.52 24.94
CA PRO A 136 -3.86 11.37 25.34
C PRO A 136 -4.66 10.76 24.19
N PHE A 137 -5.16 11.57 23.25
CA PHE A 137 -5.81 11.05 22.05
C PHE A 137 -4.84 10.22 21.18
N PHE A 138 -3.63 10.73 20.94
CA PHE A 138 -2.64 9.98 20.17
C PHE A 138 -2.18 8.69 20.87
N LYS A 139 -2.07 8.70 22.20
CA LYS A 139 -1.84 7.47 22.99
C LYS A 139 -2.96 6.46 22.79
N LEU A 140 -4.24 6.90 22.78
CA LEU A 140 -5.36 6.03 22.50
C LEU A 140 -5.27 5.40 21.12
N VAL A 141 -4.90 6.17 20.09
CA VAL A 141 -4.66 5.65 18.73
C VAL A 141 -3.57 4.58 18.72
N THR A 142 -2.46 4.83 19.42
CA THR A 142 -1.34 3.87 19.51
C THR A 142 -1.77 2.58 20.23
N VAL A 143 -2.54 2.70 21.30
CA VAL A 143 -3.10 1.54 22.01
C VAL A 143 -4.09 0.78 21.12
N ALA A 144 -4.93 1.49 20.34
CA ALA A 144 -5.87 0.86 19.42
C ALA A 144 -5.17 -0.01 18.37
N MET A 145 -3.95 0.32 17.95
CA MET A 145 -3.15 -0.52 17.03
C MET A 145 -2.72 -1.86 17.63
N MET A 146 -2.72 -2.00 18.95
CA MET A 146 -2.39 -3.27 19.61
C MET A 146 -3.53 -4.28 19.57
N PHE A 147 -4.75 -3.82 19.27
CA PHE A 147 -5.90 -4.72 19.14
C PHE A 147 -5.97 -5.31 17.75
N THR A 148 -6.09 -6.63 17.69
CA THR A 148 -6.31 -7.33 16.41
C THR A 148 -7.73 -7.15 15.92
N GLY A 149 -7.94 -7.21 14.60
CA GLY A 149 -9.27 -7.12 14.00
C GLY A 149 -10.27 -8.15 14.52
N TYR A 150 -9.80 -9.31 14.98
CA TYR A 150 -10.66 -10.35 15.56
C TYR A 150 -11.31 -9.91 16.87
N VAL A 151 -10.61 -9.18 17.72
CA VAL A 151 -11.14 -8.68 19.00
C VAL A 151 -12.21 -7.62 18.77
N THR A 152 -12.03 -6.78 17.77
CA THR A 152 -12.95 -5.67 17.45
C THR A 152 -14.15 -6.10 16.60
N GLN A 153 -14.15 -7.32 16.07
CA GLN A 153 -15.16 -7.80 15.11
C GLN A 153 -16.58 -7.79 15.70
N ILE A 154 -16.74 -8.32 16.91
CA ILE A 154 -18.06 -8.37 17.57
C ILE A 154 -18.56 -6.97 17.95
N PRO A 155 -17.78 -6.10 18.63
CA PRO A 155 -18.19 -4.72 18.87
C PRO A 155 -18.55 -3.96 17.59
N ASN A 156 -17.76 -4.09 16.54
CA ASN A 156 -18.04 -3.46 15.25
C ASN A 156 -19.37 -3.95 14.66
N TYR A 157 -19.64 -5.26 14.71
CA TYR A 157 -20.91 -5.81 14.24
C TYR A 157 -22.10 -5.20 14.97
N LEU A 158 -22.03 -5.10 16.30
CA LEU A 158 -23.12 -4.53 17.11
C LEU A 158 -23.36 -3.05 16.78
N ILE A 159 -22.29 -2.27 16.57
CA ILE A 159 -22.41 -0.85 16.18
C ILE A 159 -23.01 -0.73 14.79
N LEU A 160 -22.49 -1.47 13.81
CA LEU A 160 -22.96 -1.45 12.42
C LEU A 160 -24.43 -1.89 12.31
N ASN A 161 -24.83 -2.88 13.14
CA ASN A 161 -26.21 -3.33 13.19
C ASN A 161 -27.14 -2.24 13.75
N LYS A 162 -26.74 -1.56 14.83
CA LYS A 162 -27.51 -0.41 15.37
C LYS A 162 -27.63 0.74 14.38
N LEU A 163 -26.63 0.95 13.54
CA LEU A 163 -26.64 1.98 12.49
C LEU A 163 -27.41 1.55 11.23
N GLY A 164 -27.87 0.30 11.15
CA GLY A 164 -28.53 -0.22 9.96
C GLY A 164 -27.60 -0.39 8.75
N TRP A 165 -26.29 -0.50 8.98
CA TRP A 165 -25.29 -0.60 7.91
C TRP A 165 -24.91 -2.04 7.54
N ILE A 166 -25.41 -3.03 8.28
CA ILE A 166 -25.26 -4.44 7.94
C ILE A 166 -25.87 -4.69 6.56
N ASP A 167 -25.23 -5.53 5.78
CA ASP A 167 -25.57 -5.85 4.39
C ASP A 167 -25.54 -4.64 3.44
N THR A 168 -24.65 -3.68 3.72
CA THR A 168 -24.35 -2.55 2.83
C THR A 168 -22.84 -2.39 2.64
N TYR A 169 -22.41 -1.69 1.58
CA TYR A 169 -20.98 -1.38 1.37
C TYR A 169 -20.41 -0.52 2.51
N TRP A 170 -21.23 0.29 3.16
CA TRP A 170 -20.84 1.17 4.26
C TRP A 170 -20.33 0.41 5.48
N SER A 171 -20.76 -0.85 5.67
CA SER A 171 -20.23 -1.72 6.72
C SER A 171 -18.74 -2.01 6.63
N ILE A 172 -18.15 -1.84 5.45
CA ILE A 172 -16.70 -2.03 5.20
C ILE A 172 -16.02 -0.69 5.00
N VAL A 173 -16.64 0.20 4.23
CA VAL A 173 -16.06 1.47 3.80
C VAL A 173 -15.85 2.44 4.97
N ILE A 174 -16.87 2.62 5.82
CA ILE A 174 -16.79 3.59 6.93
C ILE A 174 -15.77 3.16 8.02
N PRO A 175 -15.75 1.90 8.48
CA PRO A 175 -14.70 1.46 9.41
C PRO A 175 -13.28 1.60 8.84
N ALA A 176 -13.10 1.47 7.52
CA ALA A 176 -11.80 1.65 6.89
C ALA A 176 -11.27 3.09 7.03
N PHE A 177 -12.14 4.12 7.07
CA PHE A 177 -11.73 5.51 7.26
C PHE A 177 -11.05 5.74 8.61
N ALA A 178 -11.43 4.99 9.63
CA ALA A 178 -10.97 5.12 11.01
C ALA A 178 -9.77 4.22 11.35
N SER A 179 -8.98 3.78 10.37
CA SER A 179 -7.82 2.92 10.62
C SER A 179 -6.74 3.66 11.42
N PRO A 180 -6.37 3.18 12.64
CA PRO A 180 -5.37 3.82 13.47
C PRO A 180 -3.97 3.88 12.81
N MET A 181 -3.63 2.87 12.01
CA MET A 181 -2.34 2.77 11.33
C MET A 181 -2.11 3.94 10.37
N GLY A 182 -3.16 4.34 9.62
CA GLY A 182 -3.07 5.45 8.68
C GLY A 182 -2.81 6.78 9.39
N LEU A 183 -3.56 7.05 10.44
CA LEU A 183 -3.39 8.24 11.26
C LEU A 183 -1.99 8.30 11.90
N PHE A 184 -1.52 7.19 12.46
CA PHE A 184 -0.20 7.08 13.04
C PHE A 184 0.90 7.37 12.01
N LEU A 185 0.87 6.70 10.86
CA LEU A 185 1.85 6.86 9.79
C LEU A 185 1.91 8.32 9.31
N MET A 186 0.77 8.89 8.97
CA MET A 186 0.70 10.26 8.47
C MET A 186 1.20 11.27 9.50
N LYS A 187 0.83 11.10 10.78
CA LYS A 187 1.29 11.97 11.88
C LYS A 187 2.82 11.94 12.00
N GLN A 188 3.44 10.75 12.03
CA GLN A 188 4.90 10.63 12.18
C GLN A 188 5.65 11.37 11.06
N PHE A 189 5.16 11.27 9.82
CA PHE A 189 5.79 12.00 8.71
C PHE A 189 5.54 13.50 8.78
N MET A 190 4.33 13.92 9.15
CA MET A 190 4.02 15.34 9.28
C MET A 190 4.78 16.00 10.43
N GLU A 191 5.02 15.32 11.53
CA GLU A 191 5.85 15.82 12.64
C GLU A 191 7.28 16.16 12.18
N GLY A 192 7.81 15.42 11.24
CA GLY A 192 9.14 15.66 10.68
C GLY A 192 9.27 16.90 9.80
N LEU A 193 8.18 17.55 9.41
CA LEU A 193 8.21 18.78 8.63
C LEU A 193 8.54 19.97 9.54
N PRO A 194 9.45 20.89 9.12
CA PRO A 194 9.74 22.10 9.87
C PRO A 194 8.50 23.00 9.99
N THR A 195 8.20 23.46 11.21
CA THR A 195 7.08 24.40 11.47
C THR A 195 7.27 25.74 10.77
N SER A 196 8.52 26.16 10.55
CA SER A 196 8.86 27.39 9.82
C SER A 196 8.28 27.45 8.41
N LEU A 197 8.08 26.32 7.72
CA LEU A 197 7.42 26.28 6.42
C LEU A 197 5.94 26.69 6.51
N ILE A 198 5.28 26.25 7.58
CA ILE A 198 3.87 26.56 7.84
C ILE A 198 3.72 28.02 8.27
N GLU A 199 4.61 28.51 9.14
CA GLU A 199 4.62 29.89 9.62
C GLU A 199 4.87 30.88 8.48
N ALA A 200 5.85 30.59 7.60
CA ALA A 200 6.11 31.42 6.42
C ALA A 200 4.86 31.53 5.53
N ALA A 201 4.21 30.42 5.24
CA ALA A 201 2.99 30.42 4.44
C ALA A 201 1.83 31.21 5.10
N LYS A 202 1.71 31.16 6.42
CA LYS A 202 0.71 31.95 7.16
C LYS A 202 1.01 33.43 7.12
N ILE A 203 2.29 33.83 7.17
CA ILE A 203 2.71 35.24 6.98
C ILE A 203 2.34 35.71 5.57
N ASP A 204 2.47 34.83 4.55
CA ASP A 204 2.06 35.13 3.17
C ASP A 204 0.52 35.08 2.96
N GLY A 205 -0.26 34.93 4.04
CA GLY A 205 -1.72 34.96 4.00
C GLY A 205 -2.37 33.63 3.52
N ALA A 206 -1.64 32.52 3.53
CA ALA A 206 -2.24 31.24 3.15
C ALA A 206 -3.26 30.75 4.19
N SER A 207 -4.45 30.32 3.72
CA SER A 207 -5.44 29.67 4.57
C SER A 207 -4.95 28.29 5.03
N GLU A 208 -5.50 27.77 6.13
CA GLU A 208 -5.16 26.42 6.66
C GLU A 208 -5.33 25.33 5.61
N TRP A 209 -6.35 25.41 4.78
CA TRP A 209 -6.55 24.47 3.68
C TRP A 209 -5.45 24.56 2.61
N ARG A 210 -4.98 25.77 2.31
CA ARG A 210 -3.88 25.97 1.37
C ARG A 210 -2.56 25.46 1.95
N VAL A 211 -2.31 25.69 3.24
CA VAL A 211 -1.16 25.12 3.95
C VAL A 211 -1.19 23.59 3.90
N PHE A 212 -2.33 22.98 4.27
CA PHE A 212 -2.50 21.54 4.24
C PHE A 212 -2.29 20.96 2.84
N SER A 213 -3.05 21.42 1.86
CA SER A 213 -3.07 20.81 0.52
C SER A 213 -1.86 21.20 -0.35
N GLY A 214 -1.38 22.45 -0.23
CA GLY A 214 -0.31 22.97 -1.09
C GLY A 214 1.10 22.82 -0.52
N ILE A 215 1.24 22.67 0.80
CA ILE A 215 2.56 22.56 1.44
C ILE A 215 2.73 21.22 2.12
N VAL A 216 1.86 20.88 3.05
CA VAL A 216 2.05 19.67 3.87
C VAL A 216 1.91 18.39 3.04
N MET A 217 0.79 18.22 2.33
CA MET A 217 0.53 17.00 1.56
C MET A 217 1.57 16.68 0.49
N PRO A 218 2.08 17.64 -0.31
CA PRO A 218 3.15 17.36 -1.26
C PRO A 218 4.46 16.93 -0.60
N ASN A 219 4.80 17.50 0.57
CA ASN A 219 6.03 17.18 1.30
C ASN A 219 6.00 15.82 2.03
N VAL A 220 4.80 15.30 2.33
CA VAL A 220 4.63 13.96 2.93
C VAL A 220 4.18 12.92 1.90
N LYS A 221 4.46 13.13 0.62
CA LYS A 221 4.08 12.24 -0.48
C LYS A 221 4.44 10.78 -0.22
N PRO A 222 5.65 10.42 0.26
CA PRO A 222 5.98 9.02 0.56
C PRO A 222 5.02 8.37 1.57
N ALA A 223 4.59 9.12 2.60
CA ALA A 223 3.70 8.61 3.63
C ALA A 223 2.31 8.26 3.09
N TRP A 224 1.67 9.19 2.37
CA TRP A 224 0.33 8.93 1.86
C TRP A 224 0.32 7.92 0.70
N MET A 225 1.41 7.78 -0.07
CA MET A 225 1.55 6.68 -1.03
C MET A 225 1.62 5.32 -0.31
N THR A 226 2.40 5.22 0.77
CA THR A 226 2.45 4.01 1.61
C THR A 226 1.08 3.70 2.22
N LEU A 227 0.37 4.73 2.68
CA LEU A 227 -0.99 4.57 3.21
C LEU A 227 -1.96 4.03 2.15
N ILE A 228 -1.90 4.54 0.92
CA ILE A 228 -2.71 4.03 -0.20
C ILE A 228 -2.43 2.54 -0.42
N ILE A 229 -1.15 2.11 -0.46
CA ILE A 229 -0.78 0.71 -0.66
C ILE A 229 -1.41 -0.18 0.42
N PHE A 230 -1.26 0.18 1.70
CA PHE A 230 -1.82 -0.60 2.80
C PHE A 230 -3.35 -0.64 2.76
N SER A 231 -3.98 0.49 2.46
CA SER A 231 -5.45 0.57 2.36
C SER A 231 -5.98 -0.26 1.19
N VAL A 232 -5.39 -0.11 0.01
CA VAL A 232 -5.80 -0.89 -1.16
C VAL A 232 -5.58 -2.38 -0.91
N GLN A 233 -4.43 -2.78 -0.38
CA GLN A 233 -4.14 -4.18 -0.09
C GLN A 233 -5.13 -4.77 0.92
N GLY A 234 -5.45 -4.05 1.98
CA GLY A 234 -6.41 -4.49 3.00
C GLY A 234 -7.84 -4.60 2.46
N LEU A 235 -8.30 -3.61 1.69
CA LEU A 235 -9.65 -3.56 1.15
C LEU A 235 -9.84 -4.48 -0.06
N TRP A 236 -8.85 -4.58 -0.94
CA TRP A 236 -8.87 -5.51 -2.09
C TRP A 236 -8.99 -6.96 -1.64
N ASN A 237 -8.27 -7.35 -0.59
CA ASN A 237 -8.31 -8.71 -0.05
C ASN A 237 -9.48 -8.96 0.91
N ASN A 238 -10.37 -7.97 1.12
CA ASN A 238 -11.51 -8.12 2.02
C ASN A 238 -12.59 -9.01 1.40
N LYS A 239 -12.94 -10.09 2.09
CA LYS A 239 -13.95 -11.05 1.65
C LYS A 239 -15.38 -10.53 1.77
N ALA A 240 -15.59 -9.45 2.51
CA ALA A 240 -16.91 -8.89 2.83
C ALA A 240 -17.90 -9.87 3.51
N ALA A 241 -17.46 -11.06 3.90
CA ALA A 241 -18.32 -12.14 4.38
C ALA A 241 -18.90 -11.91 5.77
N THR A 242 -18.25 -11.05 6.59
CA THR A 242 -18.65 -10.82 7.99
C THR A 242 -19.86 -9.91 8.12
N TYR A 243 -19.97 -8.91 7.26
CA TYR A 243 -20.97 -7.85 7.37
C TYR A 243 -21.91 -7.77 6.17
N ILE A 244 -21.62 -8.44 5.07
CA ILE A 244 -22.43 -8.48 3.86
C ILE A 244 -22.92 -9.90 3.63
N TYR A 245 -24.24 -10.08 3.55
CA TYR A 245 -24.89 -11.37 3.36
C TYR A 245 -25.41 -11.55 1.93
N SER A 246 -25.95 -10.48 1.33
CA SER A 246 -26.45 -10.50 -0.05
C SER A 246 -25.33 -10.78 -1.04
N GLU A 247 -25.49 -11.83 -1.86
CA GLU A 247 -24.49 -12.27 -2.83
C GLU A 247 -24.10 -11.15 -3.82
N GLU A 248 -25.09 -10.34 -4.23
CA GLU A 248 -24.91 -9.24 -5.19
C GLU A 248 -23.98 -8.11 -4.70
N LYS A 249 -23.71 -8.06 -3.37
CA LYS A 249 -22.88 -7.02 -2.74
C LYS A 249 -21.52 -7.54 -2.32
N LYS A 250 -21.27 -8.85 -2.45
CA LYS A 250 -20.00 -9.46 -2.06
C LYS A 250 -18.87 -9.07 -2.99
N THR A 251 -17.65 -9.27 -2.53
CA THR A 251 -16.42 -8.91 -3.25
C THR A 251 -15.96 -10.03 -4.18
N LEU A 252 -15.10 -9.68 -5.13
CA LEU A 252 -14.47 -10.63 -6.04
C LEU A 252 -13.69 -11.71 -5.28
N VAL A 253 -12.98 -11.34 -4.20
CA VAL A 253 -12.22 -12.29 -3.36
C VAL A 253 -13.14 -13.34 -2.75
N TYR A 254 -14.34 -12.97 -2.33
CA TYR A 254 -15.33 -13.93 -1.83
C TYR A 254 -15.77 -14.91 -2.94
N ALA A 255 -16.17 -14.40 -4.10
CA ALA A 255 -16.59 -15.22 -5.22
C ALA A 255 -15.50 -16.20 -5.68
N MET A 256 -14.28 -15.70 -5.75
CA MET A 256 -13.10 -16.50 -6.09
C MET A 256 -12.83 -17.60 -5.06
N GLN A 257 -13.02 -17.34 -3.78
CA GLN A 257 -12.89 -18.34 -2.73
C GLN A 257 -13.94 -19.45 -2.85
N GLN A 258 -15.17 -19.13 -3.25
CA GLN A 258 -16.21 -20.12 -3.52
C GLN A 258 -15.82 -21.08 -4.65
N ILE A 259 -15.12 -20.57 -5.68
CA ILE A 259 -14.61 -21.42 -6.77
C ILE A 259 -13.51 -22.34 -6.24
N GLN A 260 -12.58 -21.84 -5.45
CA GLN A 260 -11.52 -22.64 -4.83
C GLN A 260 -12.08 -23.75 -3.91
N SER A 261 -13.19 -23.47 -3.24
CA SER A 261 -13.88 -24.45 -2.37
C SER A 261 -14.55 -25.58 -3.17
N GLY A 262 -14.62 -25.49 -4.49
CA GLY A 262 -15.25 -26.48 -5.36
C GLY A 262 -14.49 -27.79 -5.52
N GLY A 263 -13.39 -27.99 -4.76
CA GLY A 263 -12.65 -29.24 -4.67
C GLY A 263 -11.71 -29.49 -5.86
N ILE A 264 -11.28 -30.74 -5.96
CA ILE A 264 -10.24 -31.21 -6.90
C ILE A 264 -10.57 -30.86 -8.36
N ALA A 265 -11.83 -31.01 -8.77
CA ALA A 265 -12.26 -30.73 -10.15
C ALA A 265 -12.05 -29.26 -10.59
N ARG A 266 -11.91 -28.34 -9.64
CA ARG A 266 -11.69 -26.89 -9.90
C ARG A 266 -10.28 -26.42 -9.57
N THR A 267 -9.32 -27.32 -9.38
CA THR A 267 -7.94 -26.97 -9.01
C THR A 267 -7.30 -26.02 -10.03
N GLY A 268 -7.48 -26.24 -11.33
CA GLY A 268 -6.97 -25.36 -12.38
C GLY A 268 -7.61 -23.98 -12.34
N GLN A 269 -8.95 -23.90 -12.22
CA GLN A 269 -9.67 -22.64 -12.05
C GLN A 269 -9.23 -21.92 -10.77
N GLY A 270 -9.00 -22.65 -9.66
CA GLY A 270 -8.47 -22.10 -8.41
C GLY A 270 -7.09 -21.46 -8.57
N ALA A 271 -6.21 -22.05 -9.39
CA ALA A 271 -4.92 -21.45 -9.72
C ALA A 271 -5.08 -20.17 -10.58
N ALA A 272 -5.98 -20.19 -11.56
CA ALA A 272 -6.30 -18.99 -12.35
C ALA A 272 -6.86 -17.86 -11.48
N VAL A 273 -7.70 -18.17 -10.48
CA VAL A 273 -8.19 -17.24 -9.47
C VAL A 273 -7.05 -16.53 -8.74
N LEU A 274 -6.07 -17.28 -8.24
CA LEU A 274 -4.92 -16.69 -7.54
C LEU A 274 -4.17 -15.72 -8.42
N VAL A 275 -3.96 -16.06 -9.70
CA VAL A 275 -3.28 -15.16 -10.66
C VAL A 275 -4.09 -13.87 -10.85
N VAL A 276 -5.41 -13.97 -11.05
CA VAL A 276 -6.27 -12.77 -11.21
C VAL A 276 -6.24 -11.87 -9.98
N LEU A 277 -6.34 -12.47 -8.79
CA LEU A 277 -6.35 -11.70 -7.54
C LEU A 277 -5.03 -11.02 -7.23
N MET A 278 -3.89 -11.60 -7.63
CA MET A 278 -2.57 -11.02 -7.35
C MET A 278 -2.15 -9.90 -8.32
N ILE A 279 -2.82 -9.75 -9.47
CA ILE A 279 -2.48 -8.71 -10.46
C ILE A 279 -2.54 -7.32 -9.86
N VAL A 280 -3.63 -6.98 -9.16
CA VAL A 280 -3.84 -5.62 -8.62
C VAL A 280 -2.85 -5.28 -7.50
N PRO A 281 -2.64 -6.12 -6.46
CA PRO A 281 -1.61 -5.88 -5.45
C PRO A 281 -0.20 -5.73 -6.03
N ILE A 282 0.17 -6.58 -7.00
CA ILE A 282 1.48 -6.51 -7.66
C ILE A 282 1.61 -5.21 -8.46
N ALA A 283 0.60 -4.85 -9.25
CA ALA A 283 0.62 -3.61 -10.03
C ALA A 283 0.80 -2.39 -9.11
N ILE A 284 0.02 -2.28 -8.04
CA ILE A 284 0.12 -1.18 -7.08
C ILE A 284 1.49 -1.15 -6.44
N PHE A 285 2.05 -2.30 -6.05
CA PHE A 285 3.39 -2.38 -5.48
C PHE A 285 4.44 -1.87 -6.45
N VAL A 286 4.43 -2.34 -7.71
CA VAL A 286 5.39 -1.92 -8.75
C VAL A 286 5.32 -0.41 -9.02
N PHE A 287 4.11 0.16 -9.11
CA PHE A 287 3.93 1.61 -9.30
C PHE A 287 4.37 2.45 -8.08
N SER A 288 4.40 1.86 -6.90
CA SER A 288 4.66 2.57 -5.65
C SER A 288 6.04 2.27 -5.05
N GLU A 289 6.79 1.33 -5.61
CA GLU A 289 8.08 0.86 -5.09
C GLU A 289 9.08 1.99 -4.88
N SER A 290 9.22 2.89 -5.87
CA SER A 290 10.14 4.03 -5.79
C SER A 290 9.84 4.95 -4.60
N GLN A 291 8.55 5.14 -4.28
CA GLN A 291 8.11 6.00 -3.17
C GLN A 291 8.35 5.35 -1.81
N ILE A 292 8.22 4.02 -1.72
CA ILE A 292 8.52 3.26 -0.50
C ILE A 292 10.02 3.35 -0.19
N LEU A 293 10.88 3.16 -1.21
CA LEU A 293 12.32 3.25 -1.06
C LEU A 293 12.77 4.65 -0.62
N GLU A 294 12.14 5.70 -1.14
CA GLU A 294 12.39 7.10 -0.74
C GLU A 294 12.00 7.33 0.74
N THR A 295 10.90 6.73 1.18
CA THR A 295 10.43 6.78 2.57
C THR A 295 11.43 6.12 3.52
N MET A 296 11.93 4.94 3.15
CA MET A 296 12.92 4.21 3.97
C MET A 296 14.27 4.95 4.02
N ALA A 297 14.71 5.53 2.90
CA ALA A 297 15.95 6.30 2.85
C ALA A 297 15.88 7.57 3.71
N SER A 298 14.75 8.27 3.74
CA SER A 298 14.57 9.48 4.54
C SER A 298 14.45 9.20 6.04
N SER A 299 13.95 8.04 6.43
CA SER A 299 13.86 7.62 7.83
C SER A 299 15.22 7.18 8.42
N GLY A 300 16.12 6.68 7.56
CA GLY A 300 17.47 6.25 7.97
C GLY A 300 18.54 7.35 8.01
N LEU A 301 18.21 8.58 7.60
CA LEU A 301 19.14 9.73 7.57
C LEU A 301 18.99 10.67 8.79
N LYS A 302 18.21 10.30 9.79
CA LYS A 302 17.94 11.11 10.98
C LYS A 302 18.89 10.85 12.17
N ASP A 303 19.99 10.10 11.95
CA ASP A 303 21.07 9.92 12.93
C ASP A 303 22.33 10.73 12.54
#